data_3bbdc366fcc93535946fc8a0a2255e32
#
_entry.id   3bbdc366fcc93535946fc8a0a2255e32
#
_cell.length_a   1.000
_cell.length_b   1.000
_cell.length_c   1.000
_cell.angle_alpha   90.00
_cell.angle_beta   90.00
_cell.angle_gamma   90.00
#
_symmetry.space_group_name_H-M   'P 1'
#
loop_
_entity.id
_entity.type
_entity.pdbx_description
1 polymer ?
#
loop_
_entity_poly.entity_id
_entity_poly.type
_entity_poly.pdbx_seq_one_letter_code
_entity_poly.pdbx_strand_id
1 'polypeptide(L)'
;NILEFQKINQQAPKDYEQMLNMLRKIKAEFHIDDYTFWQIKPTYEVYLLNEVLKIYRQEKNKAIKEIAQKCCSEKTYRALENGMRDANDGTLAVLFDELEIKLGIYNADIITDNYADLILVDKIKMVGKRAVQGEELQLLEHLVQTLGDKAEYAQNRQFVECMRDIALYLDEKITAEQYQERLKYTLSYTISECCADNTKHFLTRVEFMLMYYTAILSRKSGNSEKGMEIVNELWEQLVQSTVRLEDRDQEAAVLMILRKNLSTDIFRYDEALKIATEGIEYCFNSGDASKLYNFLFEIGWIYN
;
A
#
# COMPACT_ATOMS: atom_id res chain seq x y z
N ASN A 1 5.45 -25.28 3.65
CA ASN A 1 4.85 -26.53 3.25
C ASN A 1 4.23 -27.20 4.49
N ILE A 2 2.89 -27.34 4.51
CA ILE A 2 2.13 -27.84 5.67
C ILE A 2 2.56 -29.26 6.05
N LEU A 3 2.93 -30.09 5.06
CA LEU A 3 3.42 -31.46 5.26
C LEU A 3 4.82 -31.50 5.92
N GLU A 4 5.67 -30.52 5.65
CA GLU A 4 6.95 -30.39 6.34
C GLU A 4 6.78 -29.85 7.75
N PHE A 5 5.84 -28.92 7.95
CA PHE A 5 5.47 -28.45 9.30
C PHE A 5 4.85 -29.56 10.16
N GLN A 6 4.04 -30.44 9.56
CA GLN A 6 3.52 -31.64 10.24
C GLN A 6 4.59 -32.67 10.60
N LYS A 7 5.66 -32.78 9.81
CA LYS A 7 6.82 -33.64 10.14
C LYS A 7 7.69 -33.08 11.26
N ILE A 8 7.74 -31.75 11.39
CA ILE A 8 8.52 -31.06 12.43
C ILE A 8 7.76 -31.03 13.78
N ASN A 9 6.44 -30.88 13.74
CA ASN A 9 5.58 -30.88 14.91
C ASN A 9 4.65 -32.11 14.89
N GLN A 10 5.00 -33.16 15.61
CA GLN A 10 4.19 -34.39 15.73
C GLN A 10 2.79 -34.21 16.33
N GLN A 11 2.38 -33.00 16.66
CA GLN A 11 1.06 -32.60 17.11
C GLN A 11 0.62 -31.33 16.41
N ALA A 12 0.16 -31.45 15.15
CA ALA A 12 -0.65 -30.35 14.59
C ALA A 12 -1.92 -30.22 15.45
N PRO A 13 -2.29 -29.03 15.96
CA PRO A 13 -3.53 -28.83 16.68
C PRO A 13 -4.70 -29.36 15.86
N LYS A 14 -5.71 -29.98 16.51
CA LYS A 14 -6.94 -30.43 15.83
C LYS A 14 -7.60 -29.33 15.00
N ASP A 15 -7.41 -28.09 15.39
CA ASP A 15 -7.89 -26.90 14.71
C ASP A 15 -7.27 -26.72 13.30
N TYR A 16 -6.07 -27.27 13.06
CA TYR A 16 -5.38 -27.18 11.77
C TYR A 16 -6.07 -28.02 10.68
N GLU A 17 -6.51 -29.22 11.01
CA GLU A 17 -7.27 -30.08 10.07
C GLU A 17 -8.62 -29.46 9.74
N GLN A 18 -9.29 -28.85 10.73
CA GLN A 18 -10.55 -28.15 10.51
C GLN A 18 -10.35 -26.94 9.59
N MET A 19 -9.30 -26.16 9.81
CA MET A 19 -8.95 -25.01 8.98
C MET A 19 -8.62 -25.43 7.54
N LEU A 20 -7.82 -26.49 7.36
CA LEU A 20 -7.51 -27.03 6.03
C LEU A 20 -8.74 -27.50 5.28
N ASN A 21 -9.65 -28.19 5.98
CA ASN A 21 -10.90 -28.65 5.39
C ASN A 21 -11.82 -27.49 5.02
N MET A 22 -11.82 -26.42 5.81
CA MET A 22 -12.57 -25.21 5.49
C MET A 22 -11.99 -24.50 4.26
N LEU A 23 -10.67 -24.35 4.19
CA LEU A 23 -10.01 -23.77 3.02
C LEU A 23 -10.24 -24.58 1.73
N ARG A 24 -10.24 -25.92 1.82
CA ARG A 24 -10.60 -26.80 0.67
C ARG A 24 -12.05 -26.60 0.23
N LYS A 25 -12.98 -26.46 1.17
CA LYS A 25 -14.38 -26.17 0.84
C LYS A 25 -14.53 -24.82 0.15
N ILE A 26 -13.86 -23.78 0.65
CA ILE A 26 -13.85 -22.46 0.04
C ILE A 26 -13.28 -22.53 -1.39
N LYS A 27 -12.12 -23.19 -1.56
CA LYS A 27 -11.54 -23.37 -2.89
C LYS A 27 -12.50 -24.05 -3.88
N ALA A 28 -13.17 -25.10 -3.43
CA ALA A 28 -14.14 -25.82 -4.26
C ALA A 28 -15.35 -24.94 -4.62
N GLU A 29 -15.90 -24.20 -3.66
CA GLU A 29 -17.04 -23.31 -3.85
C GLU A 29 -16.75 -22.20 -4.87
N PHE A 30 -15.55 -21.61 -4.80
CA PHE A 30 -15.12 -20.51 -5.68
C PHE A 30 -14.31 -20.97 -6.89
N HIS A 31 -14.26 -22.27 -7.18
CA HIS A 31 -13.54 -22.87 -8.32
C HIS A 31 -12.06 -22.49 -8.39
N ILE A 32 -11.41 -22.31 -7.23
CA ILE A 32 -9.99 -21.96 -7.14
C ILE A 32 -9.13 -23.22 -7.31
N ASP A 33 -8.15 -23.15 -8.20
CA ASP A 33 -7.26 -24.28 -8.49
C ASP A 33 -6.51 -24.76 -7.24
N ASP A 34 -6.48 -26.09 -7.04
CA ASP A 34 -5.74 -26.74 -5.96
C ASP A 34 -4.23 -26.55 -6.05
N TYR A 35 -3.70 -26.20 -7.23
CA TYR A 35 -2.29 -25.92 -7.46
C TYR A 35 -1.85 -24.49 -7.08
N THR A 36 -2.77 -23.64 -6.65
CA THR A 36 -2.42 -22.33 -6.12
C THR A 36 -1.68 -22.50 -4.80
N PHE A 37 -0.37 -22.41 -4.85
CA PHE A 37 0.49 -22.48 -3.66
C PHE A 37 0.57 -21.11 -3.00
N TRP A 38 0.42 -21.08 -1.69
CA TRP A 38 0.77 -19.91 -0.91
C TRP A 38 2.29 -19.75 -0.92
N GLN A 39 2.75 -18.72 -1.57
CA GLN A 39 4.15 -18.32 -1.48
C GLN A 39 4.30 -17.44 -0.24
N ILE A 40 5.30 -17.77 0.59
CA ILE A 40 5.75 -16.82 1.61
C ILE A 40 6.43 -15.70 0.84
N LYS A 41 5.72 -14.59 0.66
CA LYS A 41 6.31 -13.40 0.05
C LYS A 41 7.21 -12.74 1.09
N PRO A 42 8.39 -12.23 0.69
CA PRO A 42 9.14 -11.36 1.57
C PRO A 42 8.27 -10.17 1.95
N THR A 43 8.30 -9.77 3.20
CA THR A 43 7.54 -8.62 3.73
C THR A 43 8.01 -7.28 3.19
N TYR A 44 9.06 -7.28 2.37
CA TYR A 44 9.65 -6.10 1.75
C TYR A 44 9.70 -6.32 0.24
N GLU A 45 9.01 -5.46 -0.52
CA GLU A 45 9.26 -5.30 -1.93
C GLU A 45 10.56 -4.49 -2.08
N VAL A 46 11.57 -5.11 -2.65
CA VAL A 46 12.81 -4.42 -3.02
C VAL A 46 12.71 -4.08 -4.50
N TYR A 47 12.44 -2.83 -4.81
CA TYR A 47 12.57 -2.34 -6.17
C TYR A 47 14.05 -2.14 -6.48
N LEU A 48 14.55 -2.82 -7.48
CA LEU A 48 15.90 -2.61 -7.96
C LEU A 48 15.93 -1.29 -8.75
N LEU A 49 16.74 -0.34 -8.31
CA LEU A 49 16.87 0.99 -8.89
C LEU A 49 17.10 0.95 -10.41
N ASN A 50 17.91 0.02 -10.86
CA ASN A 50 18.21 -0.20 -12.27
C ASN A 50 16.96 -0.57 -13.08
N GLU A 51 16.08 -1.40 -12.54
CA GLU A 51 14.83 -1.79 -13.20
C GLU A 51 13.85 -0.62 -13.24
N VAL A 52 13.74 0.14 -12.16
CA VAL A 52 12.89 1.33 -12.11
C VAL A 52 13.31 2.34 -13.16
N LEU A 53 14.59 2.70 -13.23
CA LEU A 53 15.11 3.63 -14.24
C LEU A 53 14.79 3.15 -15.66
N LYS A 54 14.95 1.85 -15.92
CA LYS A 54 14.67 1.24 -17.21
C LYS A 54 13.18 1.30 -17.57
N ILE A 55 12.31 0.92 -16.65
CA ILE A 55 10.84 0.92 -16.84
C ILE A 55 10.36 2.33 -17.15
N TYR A 56 10.70 3.31 -16.31
CA TYR A 56 10.27 4.70 -16.51
C TYR A 56 10.77 5.30 -17.80
N ARG A 57 12.02 5.03 -18.18
CA ARG A 57 12.53 5.46 -19.47
C ARG A 57 11.76 4.87 -20.63
N GLN A 58 11.42 3.59 -20.56
CA GLN A 58 10.67 2.89 -21.61
C GLN A 58 9.22 3.39 -21.69
N GLU A 59 8.54 3.58 -20.58
CA GLU A 59 7.18 4.11 -20.52
C GLU A 59 7.11 5.53 -21.12
N LYS A 60 8.12 6.36 -20.86
CA LYS A 60 8.22 7.70 -21.43
C LYS A 60 8.77 7.73 -22.86
N ASN A 61 9.08 6.59 -23.46
CA ASN A 61 9.67 6.46 -24.79
C ASN A 61 10.95 7.32 -24.98
N LYS A 62 11.70 7.57 -23.90
CA LYS A 62 12.94 8.35 -23.95
C LYS A 62 14.12 7.50 -24.38
N ALA A 63 14.95 8.05 -25.27
CA ALA A 63 16.21 7.41 -25.63
C ALA A 63 17.25 7.54 -24.50
N ILE A 64 18.12 6.53 -24.34
CA ILE A 64 19.20 6.56 -23.34
C ILE A 64 20.05 7.83 -23.46
N LYS A 65 20.32 8.26 -24.69
CA LYS A 65 21.10 9.47 -24.97
C LYS A 65 20.46 10.73 -24.39
N GLU A 66 19.16 10.86 -24.50
CA GLU A 66 18.42 12.04 -24.04
C GLU A 66 18.54 12.21 -22.51
N ILE A 67 18.38 11.10 -21.78
CA ILE A 67 18.47 11.11 -20.32
C ILE A 67 19.93 11.29 -19.87
N ALA A 68 20.84 10.52 -20.47
CA ALA A 68 22.25 10.57 -20.09
C ALA A 68 22.89 11.96 -20.27
N GLN A 69 22.53 12.71 -21.32
CA GLN A 69 23.06 14.05 -21.59
C GLN A 69 22.96 15.03 -20.42
N LYS A 70 22.01 14.80 -19.51
CA LYS A 70 21.74 15.69 -18.37
C LYS A 70 22.66 15.44 -17.16
N CYS A 71 23.18 14.23 -17.00
CA CYS A 71 23.87 13.86 -15.76
C CYS A 71 25.10 12.97 -15.93
N CYS A 72 25.23 12.23 -17.04
CA CYS A 72 26.32 11.26 -17.20
C CYS A 72 26.55 10.86 -18.66
N SER A 73 27.49 9.96 -18.92
CA SER A 73 27.68 9.37 -20.25
C SER A 73 26.64 8.28 -20.53
N GLU A 74 26.31 8.03 -21.80
CA GLU A 74 25.45 6.90 -22.21
C GLU A 74 25.96 5.56 -21.67
N LYS A 75 27.28 5.37 -21.63
CA LYS A 75 27.91 4.17 -21.09
C LYS A 75 27.62 4.03 -19.60
N THR A 76 27.68 5.15 -18.85
CA THR A 76 27.36 5.16 -17.43
C THR A 76 25.89 4.85 -17.20
N TYR A 77 25.01 5.50 -17.95
CA TYR A 77 23.57 5.26 -17.81
C TYR A 77 23.18 3.81 -18.12
N ARG A 78 23.75 3.20 -19.19
CA ARG A 78 23.56 1.76 -19.48
C ARG A 78 24.06 0.86 -18.36
N ALA A 79 25.18 1.22 -17.73
CA ALA A 79 25.70 0.47 -16.59
C ALA A 79 24.77 0.56 -15.36
N LEU A 80 24.13 1.73 -15.14
CA LEU A 80 23.12 1.90 -14.10
C LEU A 80 21.87 1.03 -14.38
N GLU A 81 21.30 1.11 -15.60
CA GLU A 81 20.13 0.29 -15.96
C GLU A 81 20.38 -1.23 -15.90
N ASN A 82 21.62 -1.65 -16.07
CA ASN A 82 22.00 -3.06 -16.01
C ASN A 82 22.43 -3.50 -14.59
N GLY A 83 22.35 -2.62 -13.60
CA GLY A 83 22.76 -2.95 -12.23
C GLY A 83 24.27 -3.19 -12.05
N MET A 84 25.09 -2.74 -13.02
CA MET A 84 26.54 -2.92 -12.99
C MET A 84 27.25 -1.77 -12.26
N ARG A 85 26.53 -0.75 -11.87
CA ARG A 85 27.06 0.43 -11.22
C ARG A 85 25.96 1.12 -10.40
N ASP A 86 26.34 1.67 -9.25
CA ASP A 86 25.49 2.55 -8.46
C ASP A 86 25.65 4.01 -8.90
N ALA A 87 24.58 4.79 -8.80
CA ALA A 87 24.60 6.21 -8.98
C ALA A 87 24.78 6.90 -7.63
N ASN A 88 25.51 8.02 -7.63
CA ASN A 88 25.53 8.90 -6.47
C ASN A 88 24.22 9.72 -6.40
N ASP A 89 23.93 10.27 -5.22
CA ASP A 89 22.67 10.99 -4.95
C ASP A 89 22.40 12.12 -5.91
N GLY A 90 23.43 12.89 -6.30
CA GLY A 90 23.30 13.97 -7.27
C GLY A 90 22.91 13.49 -8.67
N THR A 91 23.46 12.36 -9.12
CA THR A 91 23.10 11.73 -10.39
C THR A 91 21.68 11.17 -10.32
N LEU A 92 21.31 10.54 -9.21
CA LEU A 92 19.96 10.00 -8.99
C LEU A 92 18.90 11.10 -8.98
N ALA A 93 19.16 12.21 -8.30
CA ALA A 93 18.23 13.34 -8.26
C ALA A 93 17.92 13.88 -9.66
N VAL A 94 18.95 14.04 -10.53
CA VAL A 94 18.75 14.46 -11.90
C VAL A 94 18.02 13.42 -12.74
N LEU A 95 18.32 12.14 -12.56
CA LEU A 95 17.64 11.05 -13.28
C LEU A 95 16.17 10.97 -12.89
N PHE A 96 15.85 11.12 -11.60
CA PHE A 96 14.47 11.09 -11.11
C PHE A 96 13.67 12.29 -11.64
N ASP A 97 14.26 13.48 -11.64
CA ASP A 97 13.64 14.67 -12.21
C ASP A 97 13.35 14.49 -13.71
N GLU A 98 14.34 14.04 -14.48
CA GLU A 98 14.20 13.79 -15.92
C GLU A 98 13.19 12.70 -16.27
N LEU A 99 13.06 11.71 -15.44
CA LEU A 99 12.09 10.61 -15.59
C LEU A 99 10.78 10.89 -14.86
N GLU A 100 10.68 12.04 -14.16
CA GLU A 100 9.53 12.39 -13.32
C GLU A 100 9.20 11.31 -12.30
N ILE A 101 10.24 10.63 -11.79
CA ILE A 101 10.11 9.61 -10.77
C ILE A 101 9.97 10.29 -9.42
N LYS A 102 8.83 10.12 -8.77
CA LYS A 102 8.69 10.55 -7.37
C LYS A 102 9.46 9.58 -6.47
N LEU A 103 10.26 10.13 -5.56
CA LEU A 103 11.09 9.35 -4.62
C LEU A 103 10.30 8.33 -3.77
N GLY A 104 9.00 8.50 -3.62
CA GLY A 104 8.14 7.60 -2.86
C GLY A 104 7.73 6.30 -3.56
N ILE A 105 8.10 6.10 -4.83
CA ILE A 105 7.77 4.88 -5.58
C ILE A 105 8.49 3.64 -5.02
N TYR A 106 9.55 3.86 -4.23
CA TYR A 106 10.36 2.79 -3.65
C TYR A 106 9.81 2.16 -2.38
N ASN A 107 8.53 2.23 -2.10
CA ASN A 107 7.96 1.76 -0.82
C ASN A 107 8.64 2.35 0.43
N ALA A 108 9.47 3.37 0.27
CA ALA A 108 10.07 4.07 1.38
C ALA A 108 9.05 5.06 1.94
N ASP A 109 8.66 4.86 3.18
CA ASP A 109 7.79 5.81 3.89
C ASP A 109 8.52 7.13 4.17
N ILE A 110 9.86 7.09 4.23
CA ILE A 110 10.73 8.25 4.44
C ILE A 110 12.00 8.16 3.58
N ILE A 111 12.62 9.32 3.38
CA ILE A 111 13.94 9.47 2.77
C ILE A 111 14.94 9.69 3.91
N THR A 112 15.91 8.81 4.06
CA THR A 112 16.95 8.93 5.09
C THR A 112 18.21 8.18 4.65
N ASP A 113 19.35 8.67 5.11
CA ASP A 113 20.65 8.01 5.04
C ASP A 113 20.99 7.27 6.36
N ASN A 114 20.10 7.34 7.35
CA ASN A 114 20.28 6.79 8.66
C ASN A 114 19.45 5.53 8.89
N TYR A 115 20.11 4.38 9.00
CA TYR A 115 19.45 3.11 9.26
C TYR A 115 18.57 3.09 10.53
N ALA A 116 18.95 3.87 11.57
CA ALA A 116 18.16 3.95 12.79
C ALA A 116 16.78 4.57 12.57
N ASP A 117 16.65 5.48 11.59
CA ASP A 117 15.37 6.10 11.25
C ASP A 117 14.46 5.10 10.52
N LEU A 118 15.00 4.20 9.70
CA LEU A 118 14.23 3.10 9.09
C LEU A 118 13.68 2.15 10.15
N ILE A 119 14.49 1.78 11.14
CA ILE A 119 14.03 0.97 12.28
C ILE A 119 12.93 1.70 13.06
N LEU A 120 13.04 3.00 13.22
CA LEU A 120 12.04 3.81 13.90
C LEU A 120 10.73 3.84 13.11
N VAL A 121 10.78 3.97 11.79
CA VAL A 121 9.60 3.88 10.90
C VAL A 121 8.91 2.51 11.03
N ASP A 122 9.67 1.42 10.97
CA ASP A 122 9.10 0.07 11.15
C ASP A 122 8.42 -0.09 12.52
N LYS A 123 9.03 0.47 13.56
CA LYS A 123 8.41 0.53 14.89
C LYS A 123 7.10 1.33 14.88
N ILE A 124 7.10 2.52 14.28
CA ILE A 124 5.92 3.38 14.17
C ILE A 124 4.79 2.62 13.46
N LYS A 125 5.08 1.95 12.35
CA LYS A 125 4.09 1.16 11.60
C LYS A 125 3.54 -0.02 12.42
N MET A 126 4.40 -0.72 13.14
CA MET A 126 4.00 -1.84 13.98
C MET A 126 3.14 -1.40 15.17
N VAL A 127 3.52 -0.32 15.85
CA VAL A 127 2.77 0.27 16.97
C VAL A 127 1.47 0.89 16.45
N GLY A 128 1.49 1.56 15.29
CA GLY A 128 0.30 2.12 14.65
C GLY A 128 -0.79 1.08 14.36
N LYS A 129 -0.40 -0.13 13.92
CA LYS A 129 -1.36 -1.25 13.75
C LYS A 129 -2.04 -1.64 15.06
N ARG A 130 -1.32 -1.64 16.19
CA ARG A 130 -1.87 -1.93 17.53
C ARG A 130 -2.66 -0.76 18.10
N ALA A 131 -2.23 0.46 17.81
CA ALA A 131 -2.95 1.68 18.21
C ALA A 131 -4.37 1.73 17.60
N VAL A 132 -4.55 1.27 16.36
CA VAL A 132 -5.89 1.12 15.73
C VAL A 132 -6.77 0.13 16.51
N GLN A 133 -6.19 -0.78 17.28
CA GLN A 133 -6.90 -1.71 18.16
C GLN A 133 -7.08 -1.15 19.59
N GLY A 134 -6.69 0.09 19.83
CA GLY A 134 -6.81 0.76 21.13
C GLY A 134 -5.62 0.57 22.08
N GLU A 135 -4.51 0.04 21.57
CA GLU A 135 -3.29 -0.22 22.34
C GLU A 135 -2.17 0.76 21.99
N GLU A 136 -1.33 1.10 22.98
CA GLU A 136 -0.04 1.78 22.77
C GLU A 136 -0.07 3.16 22.07
N LEU A 137 -1.17 3.91 22.17
CA LEU A 137 -1.29 5.27 21.55
C LEU A 137 -0.19 6.23 22.02
N GLN A 138 0.12 6.26 23.33
CA GLN A 138 1.17 7.12 23.87
C GLN A 138 2.55 6.76 23.32
N LEU A 139 2.81 5.46 23.11
CA LEU A 139 4.06 5.03 22.50
C LEU A 139 4.12 5.47 21.03
N LEU A 140 3.02 5.38 20.30
CA LEU A 140 2.94 5.87 18.92
C LEU A 140 3.25 7.37 18.87
N GLU A 141 2.63 8.18 19.69
CA GLU A 141 2.87 9.63 19.76
C GLU A 141 4.35 9.95 20.02
N HIS A 142 4.96 9.26 20.98
CA HIS A 142 6.37 9.45 21.31
C HIS A 142 7.31 9.09 20.14
N LEU A 143 7.08 7.95 19.50
CA LEU A 143 7.88 7.51 18.34
C LEU A 143 7.75 8.47 17.16
N VAL A 144 6.53 8.92 16.85
CA VAL A 144 6.24 9.89 15.80
C VAL A 144 6.92 11.23 16.09
N GLN A 145 6.89 11.71 17.33
CA GLN A 145 7.59 12.93 17.72
C GLN A 145 9.10 12.79 17.52
N THR A 146 9.68 11.66 17.94
CA THR A 146 11.13 11.40 17.80
C THR A 146 11.59 11.43 16.35
N LEU A 147 10.77 10.93 15.41
CA LEU A 147 11.04 10.99 13.99
C LEU A 147 10.81 12.40 13.44
N GLY A 148 9.75 13.09 13.92
CA GLY A 148 9.37 14.43 13.48
C GLY A 148 10.43 15.48 13.69
N ASP A 149 11.18 15.39 14.77
CA ASP A 149 12.28 16.30 15.08
C ASP A 149 13.41 16.27 14.02
N LYS A 150 13.44 15.23 13.17
CA LYS A 150 14.44 15.01 12.12
C LYS A 150 13.87 15.12 10.70
N ALA A 151 12.58 15.43 10.55
CA ALA A 151 11.90 15.39 9.26
C ALA A 151 12.18 16.64 8.42
N GLU A 152 13.28 16.65 7.67
CA GLU A 152 13.68 17.76 6.81
C GLU A 152 12.95 17.79 5.45
N TYR A 153 12.72 16.63 4.84
CA TYR A 153 12.08 16.49 3.53
C TYR A 153 10.55 16.55 3.62
N ALA A 154 9.91 17.04 2.56
CA ALA A 154 8.44 17.12 2.47
C ALA A 154 7.78 15.74 2.66
N GLN A 155 8.33 14.70 2.05
CA GLN A 155 7.86 13.32 2.18
C GLN A 155 7.97 12.81 3.62
N ASN A 156 9.07 13.11 4.30
CA ASN A 156 9.27 12.73 5.70
C ASN A 156 8.26 13.43 6.60
N ARG A 157 8.06 14.75 6.40
CA ARG A 157 7.03 15.50 7.11
C ARG A 157 5.63 14.95 6.85
N GLN A 158 5.34 14.60 5.60
CA GLN A 158 4.07 14.00 5.22
C GLN A 158 3.80 12.68 5.98
N PHE A 159 4.78 11.79 6.05
CA PHE A 159 4.67 10.54 6.82
C PHE A 159 4.45 10.82 8.32
N VAL A 160 5.25 11.71 8.91
CA VAL A 160 5.16 12.07 10.33
C VAL A 160 3.78 12.68 10.66
N GLU A 161 3.30 13.64 9.86
CA GLU A 161 1.99 14.24 10.06
C GLU A 161 0.87 13.23 9.85
N CYS A 162 0.94 12.36 8.84
CA CYS A 162 -0.02 11.30 8.63
C CYS A 162 -0.15 10.41 9.88
N MET A 163 0.97 9.95 10.44
CA MET A 163 0.96 9.09 11.63
C MET A 163 0.53 9.84 12.88
N ARG A 164 0.86 11.13 13.01
CA ARG A 164 0.40 12.00 14.10
C ARG A 164 -1.10 12.19 14.05
N ASP A 165 -1.65 12.47 12.88
CA ASP A 165 -3.07 12.70 12.69
C ASP A 165 -3.90 11.45 12.97
N ILE A 166 -3.39 10.28 12.60
CA ILE A 166 -3.98 8.99 12.97
C ILE A 166 -4.01 8.84 14.49
N ALA A 167 -2.89 9.11 15.19
CA ALA A 167 -2.83 9.00 16.64
C ALA A 167 -3.80 9.96 17.33
N LEU A 168 -3.85 11.23 16.91
CA LEU A 168 -4.77 12.23 17.45
C LEU A 168 -6.25 11.85 17.23
N TYR A 169 -6.59 11.28 16.06
CA TYR A 169 -7.95 10.85 15.78
C TYR A 169 -8.35 9.62 16.59
N LEU A 170 -7.45 8.64 16.74
CA LEU A 170 -7.70 7.44 17.55
C LEU A 170 -7.80 7.75 19.05
N ASP A 171 -7.10 8.78 19.52
CA ASP A 171 -7.16 9.27 20.91
C ASP A 171 -8.32 10.27 21.14
N GLU A 172 -9.21 10.41 20.16
CA GLU A 172 -10.36 11.33 20.21
C GLU A 172 -9.99 12.80 20.49
N LYS A 173 -8.72 13.19 20.26
CA LYS A 173 -8.25 14.58 20.42
C LYS A 173 -8.70 15.51 19.31
N ILE A 174 -9.09 14.96 18.16
CA ILE A 174 -9.62 15.69 17.01
C ILE A 174 -10.88 15.02 16.48
N THR A 175 -11.80 15.81 15.92
CA THR A 175 -13.03 15.30 15.29
C THR A 175 -12.75 14.70 13.91
N ALA A 176 -13.71 13.98 13.34
CA ALA A 176 -13.61 13.43 11.98
C ALA A 176 -13.42 14.53 10.92
N GLU A 177 -14.10 15.68 11.09
CA GLU A 177 -13.98 16.84 10.21
C GLU A 177 -12.58 17.45 10.28
N GLN A 178 -12.06 17.65 11.50
CA GLN A 178 -10.70 18.14 11.71
C GLN A 178 -9.67 17.18 11.13
N TYR A 179 -9.88 15.87 11.31
CA TYR A 179 -8.99 14.86 10.74
C TYR A 179 -9.01 14.92 9.20
N GLN A 180 -10.19 15.07 8.58
CA GLN A 180 -10.31 15.19 7.13
C GLN A 180 -9.60 16.43 6.57
N GLU A 181 -9.68 17.57 7.25
CA GLU A 181 -8.96 18.79 6.87
C GLU A 181 -7.44 18.60 6.99
N ARG A 182 -6.98 17.96 8.05
CA ARG A 182 -5.56 17.65 8.26
C ARG A 182 -5.02 16.70 7.19
N LEU A 183 -5.76 15.65 6.82
CA LEU A 183 -5.37 14.74 5.73
C LEU A 183 -5.17 15.50 4.41
N LYS A 184 -6.06 16.43 4.06
CA LYS A 184 -5.91 17.27 2.87
C LYS A 184 -4.67 18.15 2.95
N TYR A 185 -4.45 18.79 4.09
CA TYR A 185 -3.27 19.62 4.32
C TYR A 185 -1.99 18.79 4.20
N THR A 186 -1.94 17.63 4.84
CA THR A 186 -0.80 16.72 4.78
C THR A 186 -0.53 16.20 3.36
N LEU A 187 -1.60 15.94 2.57
CA LEU A 187 -1.47 15.57 1.16
C LEU A 187 -0.84 16.69 0.34
N SER A 188 -1.14 17.95 0.65
CA SER A 188 -0.61 19.12 -0.08
C SER A 188 0.90 19.31 0.05
N TYR A 189 1.59 18.60 0.94
CA TYR A 189 3.06 18.67 1.03
C TYR A 189 3.75 18.14 -0.23
N THR A 190 3.11 17.23 -0.96
CA THR A 190 3.70 16.58 -2.13
C THR A 190 2.82 16.67 -3.38
N ILE A 191 1.51 16.85 -3.22
CA ILE A 191 0.55 17.00 -4.32
C ILE A 191 -0.03 18.42 -4.25
N SER A 192 0.24 19.26 -5.27
CA SER A 192 -0.37 20.58 -5.36
C SER A 192 -1.83 20.47 -5.82
N GLU A 193 -2.69 21.39 -5.34
CA GLU A 193 -4.10 21.48 -5.75
C GLU A 193 -4.31 21.65 -7.26
N CYS A 194 -3.31 22.18 -7.99
CA CYS A 194 -3.33 22.27 -9.44
C CYS A 194 -3.20 20.93 -10.17
N CYS A 195 -2.86 19.86 -9.48
CA CYS A 195 -2.77 18.51 -10.03
C CYS A 195 -4.10 17.74 -9.87
N ALA A 196 -5.23 18.44 -9.89
CA ALA A 196 -6.56 17.84 -9.86
C ALA A 196 -6.88 16.94 -11.09
N ASP A 197 -6.01 16.92 -12.09
CA ASP A 197 -6.02 15.96 -13.19
C ASP A 197 -5.17 14.74 -12.78
N ASN A 198 -5.60 14.09 -11.69
CA ASN A 198 -4.86 13.06 -10.93
C ASN A 198 -4.60 11.74 -11.69
N THR A 199 -5.05 11.62 -12.91
CA THR A 199 -4.95 10.38 -13.72
C THR A 199 -3.52 10.02 -14.14
N LYS A 200 -2.50 10.83 -13.80
CA LYS A 200 -1.11 10.65 -14.25
C LYS A 200 -0.06 10.55 -13.15
N HIS A 201 -0.44 10.61 -11.88
CA HIS A 201 0.53 10.57 -10.79
C HIS A 201 0.51 9.22 -10.08
N PHE A 202 1.64 8.50 -10.12
CA PHE A 202 1.85 7.39 -9.20
C PHE A 202 1.91 7.94 -7.78
N LEU A 203 0.96 7.51 -6.96
CA LEU A 203 0.94 7.90 -5.55
C LEU A 203 2.06 7.19 -4.79
N THR A 204 2.70 7.93 -3.90
CA THR A 204 3.54 7.32 -2.88
C THR A 204 2.67 6.51 -1.92
N ARG A 205 3.26 5.61 -1.14
CA ARG A 205 2.52 4.85 -0.13
C ARG A 205 1.81 5.75 0.88
N VAL A 206 2.43 6.85 1.29
CA VAL A 206 1.84 7.81 2.23
C VAL A 206 0.68 8.57 1.57
N GLU A 207 0.83 9.01 0.33
CA GLU A 207 -0.24 9.65 -0.44
C GLU A 207 -1.44 8.71 -0.61
N PHE A 208 -1.18 7.44 -0.96
CA PHE A 208 -2.22 6.41 -1.02
C PHE A 208 -2.95 6.27 0.32
N MET A 209 -2.21 6.16 1.43
CA MET A 209 -2.81 6.08 2.78
C MET A 209 -3.68 7.29 3.10
N LEU A 210 -3.22 8.50 2.80
CA LEU A 210 -3.98 9.74 3.04
C LEU A 210 -5.31 9.75 2.26
N MET A 211 -5.29 9.36 0.99
CA MET A 211 -6.49 9.23 0.18
C MET A 211 -7.40 8.10 0.67
N TYR A 212 -6.84 6.95 1.04
CA TYR A 212 -7.58 5.84 1.62
C TYR A 212 -8.31 6.23 2.91
N TYR A 213 -7.64 6.91 3.84
CA TYR A 213 -8.29 7.42 5.05
C TYR A 213 -9.35 8.49 4.77
N THR A 214 -9.14 9.33 3.75
CA THR A 214 -10.15 10.28 3.30
C THR A 214 -11.42 9.57 2.81
N ALA A 215 -11.29 8.47 2.08
CA ALA A 215 -12.42 7.65 1.66
C ALA A 215 -13.14 6.99 2.85
N ILE A 216 -12.40 6.47 3.84
CA ILE A 216 -12.97 5.91 5.07
C ILE A 216 -13.77 6.98 5.83
N LEU A 217 -13.23 8.19 5.97
CA LEU A 217 -13.94 9.28 6.66
C LEU A 217 -15.19 9.72 5.89
N SER A 218 -15.13 9.77 4.55
CA SER A 218 -16.29 10.06 3.73
C SER A 218 -17.40 9.03 3.95
N ARG A 219 -17.05 7.74 4.04
CA ARG A 219 -17.98 6.67 4.41
C ARG A 219 -18.59 6.90 5.80
N LYS A 220 -17.77 7.16 6.82
CA LYS A 220 -18.20 7.37 8.20
C LYS A 220 -19.12 8.60 8.35
N SER A 221 -18.94 9.63 7.53
CA SER A 221 -19.80 10.82 7.49
C SER A 221 -21.08 10.64 6.66
N GLY A 222 -21.36 9.41 6.16
CA GLY A 222 -22.54 9.11 5.35
C GLY A 222 -22.41 9.52 3.90
N ASN A 223 -21.24 9.96 3.42
CA ASN A 223 -21.00 10.31 2.02
C ASN A 223 -20.24 9.18 1.31
N SER A 224 -20.89 8.01 1.20
CA SER A 224 -20.29 6.82 0.62
C SER A 224 -20.05 6.95 -0.89
N GLU A 225 -20.83 7.77 -1.61
CA GLU A 225 -20.60 8.03 -3.03
C GLU A 225 -19.25 8.71 -3.25
N LYS A 226 -18.94 9.77 -2.49
CA LYS A 226 -17.63 10.43 -2.55
C LYS A 226 -16.48 9.50 -2.14
N GLY A 227 -16.72 8.67 -1.13
CA GLY A 227 -15.76 7.61 -0.76
C GLY A 227 -15.49 6.66 -1.91
N MET A 228 -16.53 6.27 -2.67
CA MET A 228 -16.43 5.42 -3.84
C MET A 228 -15.64 6.06 -4.99
N GLU A 229 -15.84 7.36 -5.25
CA GLU A 229 -15.07 8.10 -6.26
C GLU A 229 -13.55 8.00 -5.96
N ILE A 230 -13.15 8.31 -4.72
CA ILE A 230 -11.75 8.24 -4.29
C ILE A 230 -11.21 6.81 -4.41
N VAL A 231 -11.97 5.81 -3.99
CA VAL A 231 -11.53 4.41 -4.03
C VAL A 231 -11.40 3.91 -5.47
N ASN A 232 -12.26 4.32 -6.38
CA ASN A 232 -12.16 3.97 -7.80
C ASN A 232 -10.89 4.60 -8.43
N GLU A 233 -10.59 5.85 -8.10
CA GLU A 233 -9.35 6.51 -8.54
C GLU A 233 -8.11 5.75 -8.05
N LEU A 234 -8.07 5.40 -6.76
CA LEU A 234 -6.99 4.59 -6.19
C LEU A 234 -6.88 3.21 -6.87
N TRP A 235 -8.02 2.58 -7.16
CA TRP A 235 -8.07 1.28 -7.82
C TRP A 235 -7.54 1.34 -9.25
N GLU A 236 -7.94 2.34 -10.02
CA GLU A 236 -7.45 2.55 -11.38
C GLU A 236 -5.92 2.72 -11.40
N GLN A 237 -5.37 3.47 -10.46
CA GLN A 237 -3.91 3.62 -10.34
C GLN A 237 -3.21 2.30 -9.99
N LEU A 238 -3.82 1.47 -9.12
CA LEU A 238 -3.28 0.14 -8.81
C LEU A 238 -3.29 -0.77 -10.04
N VAL A 239 -4.36 -0.79 -10.80
CA VAL A 239 -4.52 -1.67 -11.98
C VAL A 239 -3.64 -1.22 -13.15
N GLN A 240 -3.46 0.10 -13.35
CA GLN A 240 -2.61 0.63 -14.42
C GLN A 240 -1.10 0.47 -14.17
N SER A 241 -0.73 0.08 -12.97
CA SER A 241 0.67 -0.15 -12.64
C SER A 241 1.23 -1.38 -13.33
N THR A 242 2.51 -1.32 -13.69
CA THR A 242 3.27 -2.44 -14.28
C THR A 242 3.52 -3.58 -13.30
N VAL A 243 3.33 -3.36 -12.00
CA VAL A 243 3.44 -4.38 -10.96
C VAL A 243 2.13 -5.16 -10.90
N ARG A 244 2.21 -6.48 -10.93
CA ARG A 244 1.02 -7.34 -10.83
C ARG A 244 0.28 -7.09 -9.51
N LEU A 245 -1.05 -7.10 -9.55
CA LEU A 245 -1.89 -6.86 -8.37
C LEU A 245 -1.55 -7.81 -7.21
N GLU A 246 -1.25 -9.07 -7.53
CA GLU A 246 -0.90 -10.11 -6.56
C GLU A 246 0.47 -9.87 -5.91
N ASP A 247 1.32 -9.08 -6.55
CA ASP A 247 2.65 -8.72 -6.06
C ASP A 247 2.63 -7.42 -5.27
N ARG A 248 1.51 -6.72 -5.26
CA ARG A 248 1.30 -5.56 -4.40
C ARG A 248 0.82 -6.01 -3.05
N ASP A 249 1.47 -5.47 -2.07
CA ASP A 249 1.24 -5.69 -0.66
C ASP A 249 -0.25 -5.54 -0.27
N GLN A 250 -0.55 -5.49 0.97
CA GLN A 250 -1.91 -5.39 1.56
C GLN A 250 -2.79 -4.25 0.97
N GLU A 251 -2.22 -3.35 0.16
CA GLU A 251 -2.93 -2.21 -0.42
C GLU A 251 -4.12 -2.62 -1.29
N ALA A 252 -3.93 -3.60 -2.18
CA ALA A 252 -5.03 -4.07 -3.03
C ALA A 252 -6.15 -4.70 -2.19
N ALA A 253 -5.82 -5.56 -1.23
CA ALA A 253 -6.82 -6.23 -0.39
C ALA A 253 -7.62 -5.23 0.47
N VAL A 254 -6.96 -4.24 1.10
CA VAL A 254 -7.66 -3.24 1.93
C VAL A 254 -8.53 -2.32 1.08
N LEU A 255 -8.08 -2.00 -0.14
CA LEU A 255 -8.86 -1.20 -1.06
C LEU A 255 -10.10 -1.96 -1.57
N MET A 256 -9.95 -3.25 -1.91
CA MET A 256 -11.09 -4.10 -2.27
C MET A 256 -12.11 -4.19 -1.13
N ILE A 257 -11.65 -4.33 0.12
CA ILE A 257 -12.54 -4.33 1.30
C ILE A 257 -13.31 -3.01 1.41
N LEU A 258 -12.63 -1.88 1.27
CA LEU A 258 -13.29 -0.57 1.36
C LEU A 258 -14.28 -0.37 0.21
N ARG A 259 -13.89 -0.73 -1.02
CA ARG A 259 -14.73 -0.64 -2.21
C ARG A 259 -16.00 -1.48 -2.06
N LYS A 260 -15.85 -2.72 -1.61
CA LYS A 260 -16.97 -3.61 -1.30
C LYS A 260 -17.92 -2.99 -0.26
N ASN A 261 -17.38 -2.49 0.85
CA ASN A 261 -18.18 -1.86 1.90
C ASN A 261 -18.94 -0.63 1.40
N LEU A 262 -18.30 0.20 0.57
CA LEU A 262 -18.93 1.37 -0.03
C LEU A 262 -20.03 0.97 -1.02
N SER A 263 -19.81 -0.09 -1.82
CA SER A 263 -20.85 -0.62 -2.73
C SER A 263 -22.08 -1.07 -1.94
N THR A 264 -21.88 -1.74 -0.79
CA THR A 264 -22.97 -2.15 0.11
C THR A 264 -23.72 -0.94 0.69
N ASP A 265 -23.01 0.08 1.16
CA ASP A 265 -23.60 1.29 1.74
C ASP A 265 -24.47 2.07 0.73
N ILE A 266 -24.14 2.01 -0.57
CA ILE A 266 -24.92 2.63 -1.65
C ILE A 266 -25.86 1.64 -2.37
N PHE A 267 -26.14 0.51 -1.72
CA PHE A 267 -27.09 -0.53 -2.16
C PHE A 267 -26.73 -1.21 -3.49
N ARG A 268 -25.46 -1.23 -3.89
CA ARG A 268 -24.96 -1.96 -5.07
C ARG A 268 -24.50 -3.35 -4.70
N TYR A 269 -25.42 -4.20 -4.27
CA TYR A 269 -25.11 -5.53 -3.72
C TYR A 269 -24.44 -6.46 -4.74
N ASP A 270 -24.86 -6.43 -6.01
CA ASP A 270 -24.23 -7.26 -7.06
C ASP A 270 -22.75 -6.90 -7.26
N GLU A 271 -22.44 -5.59 -7.23
CA GLU A 271 -21.05 -5.11 -7.29
C GLU A 271 -20.26 -5.53 -6.05
N ALA A 272 -20.84 -5.41 -4.86
CA ALA A 272 -20.21 -5.83 -3.61
C ALA A 272 -19.92 -7.34 -3.61
N LEU A 273 -20.84 -8.19 -4.08
CA LEU A 273 -20.63 -9.64 -4.23
C LEU A 273 -19.52 -9.96 -5.22
N LYS A 274 -19.49 -9.27 -6.37
CA LYS A 274 -18.42 -9.43 -7.35
C LYS A 274 -17.05 -9.11 -6.75
N ILE A 275 -16.92 -7.95 -6.08
CA ILE A 275 -15.67 -7.54 -5.45
C ILE A 275 -15.27 -8.51 -4.33
N ALA A 276 -16.23 -9.02 -3.54
CA ALA A 276 -15.95 -9.99 -2.51
C ALA A 276 -15.42 -11.32 -3.08
N THR A 277 -15.99 -11.80 -4.19
CA THR A 277 -15.53 -12.99 -4.90
C THR A 277 -14.10 -12.80 -5.46
N GLU A 278 -13.85 -11.68 -6.16
CA GLU A 278 -12.52 -11.32 -6.66
C GLU A 278 -11.51 -11.20 -5.50
N GLY A 279 -11.94 -10.68 -4.33
CA GLY A 279 -11.12 -10.58 -3.13
C GLY A 279 -10.74 -11.94 -2.53
N ILE A 280 -11.62 -12.93 -2.62
CA ILE A 280 -11.30 -14.31 -2.22
C ILE A 280 -10.22 -14.89 -3.13
N GLU A 281 -10.39 -14.78 -4.45
CA GLU A 281 -9.38 -15.21 -5.43
C GLU A 281 -8.04 -14.51 -5.18
N TYR A 282 -8.07 -13.20 -4.94
CA TYR A 282 -6.89 -12.42 -4.62
C TYR A 282 -6.16 -12.95 -3.39
N CYS A 283 -6.88 -13.25 -2.30
CA CYS A 283 -6.28 -13.80 -1.08
C CYS A 283 -5.57 -15.14 -1.35
N PHE A 284 -6.11 -15.99 -2.21
CA PHE A 284 -5.46 -17.25 -2.58
C PHE A 284 -4.27 -17.04 -3.52
N ASN A 285 -4.37 -16.18 -4.51
CA ASN A 285 -3.31 -15.91 -5.49
C ASN A 285 -2.12 -15.16 -4.86
N SER A 286 -2.39 -14.22 -3.96
CA SER A 286 -1.34 -13.50 -3.23
C SER A 286 -0.70 -14.29 -2.09
N GLY A 287 -1.35 -15.38 -1.65
CA GLY A 287 -0.92 -16.14 -0.47
C GLY A 287 -1.19 -15.44 0.86
N ASP A 288 -1.91 -14.32 0.87
CA ASP A 288 -2.32 -13.61 2.09
C ASP A 288 -3.79 -13.84 2.41
N ALA A 289 -4.05 -14.79 3.31
CA ALA A 289 -5.39 -15.09 3.79
C ALA A 289 -5.87 -14.16 4.93
N SER A 290 -5.07 -13.18 5.35
CA SER A 290 -5.40 -12.33 6.51
C SER A 290 -6.71 -11.55 6.35
N LYS A 291 -7.13 -11.31 5.12
CA LYS A 291 -8.36 -10.58 4.78
C LYS A 291 -9.52 -11.46 4.28
N LEU A 292 -9.28 -12.76 4.13
CA LEU A 292 -10.26 -13.69 3.58
C LEU A 292 -11.61 -13.66 4.32
N TYR A 293 -11.58 -13.55 5.65
CA TYR A 293 -12.79 -13.51 6.45
C TYR A 293 -13.69 -12.29 6.15
N ASN A 294 -13.09 -11.14 5.77
CA ASN A 294 -13.85 -9.94 5.41
C ASN A 294 -14.71 -10.15 4.16
N PHE A 295 -14.16 -10.86 3.18
CA PHE A 295 -14.87 -11.15 1.94
C PHE A 295 -15.96 -12.20 2.15
N LEU A 296 -15.65 -13.28 2.88
CA LEU A 296 -16.63 -14.33 3.21
C LEU A 296 -17.78 -13.79 4.06
N PHE A 297 -17.48 -12.93 5.05
CA PHE A 297 -18.51 -12.30 5.88
C PHE A 297 -19.50 -11.50 5.06
N GLU A 298 -19.01 -10.69 4.11
CA GLU A 298 -19.88 -9.87 3.26
C GLU A 298 -20.83 -10.71 2.41
N ILE A 299 -20.31 -11.76 1.79
CA ILE A 299 -21.13 -12.67 0.99
C ILE A 299 -22.24 -13.27 1.87
N GLY A 300 -21.89 -13.76 3.06
CA GLY A 300 -22.86 -14.26 4.00
C GLY A 300 -23.87 -13.21 4.47
N TRP A 301 -23.45 -11.96 4.63
CA TRP A 301 -24.34 -10.87 5.05
C TRP A 301 -25.33 -10.46 3.95
N ILE A 302 -24.87 -10.40 2.69
CA ILE A 302 -25.76 -10.02 1.56
C ILE A 302 -26.80 -11.08 1.27
N TYR A 303 -26.46 -12.37 1.46
CA TYR A 303 -27.41 -13.48 1.23
C TYR A 303 -28.39 -13.75 2.38
N ASN A 304 -28.22 -13.14 3.56
CA ASN A 304 -29.14 -13.21 4.69
C ASN A 304 -30.14 -12.06 4.70
#